data_dbfa6e44a961dcb3fd49751e2f02cb5f
#
_entry.id   dbfa6e44a961dcb3fd49751e2f02cb5f
#
_cell.length_a   1.000
_cell.length_b   1.000
_cell.length_c   1.000
_cell.angle_alpha   90.00
_cell.angle_beta   90.00
_cell.angle_gamma   90.00
#
_symmetry.space_group_name_H-M   'P 1'
#
loop_
_entity.id
_entity.type
_entity.pdbx_description
1 polymer ?
#
loop_
_entity_poly.entity_id
_entity_poly.type
_entity_poly.pdbx_seq_one_letter_code
_entity_poly.pdbx_strand_id
1 'polypeptide(L)'
;EVNSIRWKDGALDDLTTIAQWYSNDDRPQVAEKIVAEILHSIDLLMTNPCMGRVDILLSDDTMRYRSFVAHPYYKIIYYTDDTNHVVHIMAIWDCRRDIASMKDLLSR
;
A
#
# COMPACT_ATOMS: atom_id res chain seq x y z
N GLU A 1 -1.63 -18.94 10.57
CA GLU A 1 -2.98 -18.45 10.35
C GLU A 1 -3.00 -17.39 9.24
N VAL A 2 -4.02 -17.42 8.39
CA VAL A 2 -4.12 -16.54 7.23
C VAL A 2 -4.97 -15.32 7.57
N ASN A 3 -4.47 -14.13 7.24
CA ASN A 3 -5.20 -12.87 7.40
C ASN A 3 -5.97 -12.53 6.13
N SER A 4 -7.13 -11.89 6.29
CA SER A 4 -7.86 -11.31 5.17
C SER A 4 -7.23 -9.98 4.77
N ILE A 5 -7.35 -9.63 3.51
CA ILE A 5 -6.91 -8.33 3.00
C ILE A 5 -8.13 -7.48 2.72
N ARG A 6 -8.13 -6.26 3.26
CA ARG A 6 -9.16 -5.26 2.95
C ARG A 6 -8.49 -4.00 2.41
N TRP A 7 -9.07 -3.47 1.35
CA TRP A 7 -8.58 -2.26 0.70
C TRP A 7 -9.44 -1.07 1.11
N LYS A 8 -8.81 -0.01 1.59
CA LYS A 8 -9.49 1.27 1.71
C LYS A 8 -9.74 1.82 0.31
N ASP A 9 -10.85 2.54 0.11
CA ASP A 9 -11.22 3.09 -1.20
C ASP A 9 -10.09 3.94 -1.79
N GLY A 10 -9.43 4.74 -0.97
CA GLY A 10 -8.30 5.54 -1.42
C GLY A 10 -7.12 4.71 -1.92
N ALA A 11 -6.87 3.54 -1.33
CA ALA A 11 -5.81 2.64 -1.80
C ALA A 11 -6.16 2.03 -3.17
N LEU A 12 -7.42 1.68 -3.38
CA LEU A 12 -7.88 1.23 -4.70
C LEU A 12 -7.74 2.33 -5.75
N ASP A 13 -8.06 3.57 -5.38
CA ASP A 13 -7.88 4.72 -6.26
C ASP A 13 -6.42 4.94 -6.61
N ASP A 14 -5.51 4.74 -5.65
CA ASP A 14 -4.07 4.83 -5.88
C ASP A 14 -3.62 3.81 -6.92
N LEU A 15 -4.07 2.56 -6.77
CA LEU A 15 -3.72 1.49 -7.71
C LEU A 15 -4.24 1.80 -9.11
N THR A 16 -5.47 2.27 -9.21
CA THR A 16 -6.09 2.66 -10.48
C THR A 16 -5.32 3.80 -11.13
N THR A 17 -4.93 4.80 -10.36
CA THR A 17 -4.15 5.94 -10.84
C THR A 17 -2.81 5.51 -11.40
N ILE A 18 -2.11 4.60 -10.71
CA ILE A 18 -0.84 4.05 -11.17
C ILE A 18 -1.02 3.32 -12.50
N ALA A 19 -2.03 2.45 -12.59
CA ALA A 19 -2.32 1.69 -13.80
C ALA A 19 -2.62 2.61 -14.99
N GLN A 20 -3.42 3.64 -14.76
CA GLN A 20 -3.79 4.61 -15.81
C GLN A 20 -2.62 5.45 -16.27
N TRP A 21 -1.76 5.86 -15.34
CA TRP A 21 -0.58 6.66 -15.66
C TRP A 21 0.30 5.96 -16.71
N TYR A 22 0.64 4.69 -16.47
CA TYR A 22 1.51 3.95 -17.38
C TYR A 22 0.78 3.55 -18.66
N SER A 23 -0.50 3.24 -18.60
CA SER A 23 -1.30 2.92 -19.80
C SER A 23 -1.47 4.11 -20.70
N ASN A 24 -1.71 5.30 -20.15
CA ASN A 24 -1.87 6.54 -20.91
C ASN A 24 -0.57 7.01 -21.58
N ASP A 25 0.57 6.54 -21.09
CA ASP A 25 1.88 6.87 -21.62
C ASP A 25 2.37 5.80 -22.62
N ASP A 26 1.45 5.13 -23.30
CA ASP A 26 1.71 4.07 -24.28
C ASP A 26 2.57 2.91 -23.75
N ARG A 27 2.47 2.62 -22.46
CA ARG A 27 3.23 1.54 -21.81
C ARG A 27 2.32 0.61 -21.00
N PRO A 28 1.31 -0.04 -21.64
CA PRO A 28 0.38 -0.90 -20.91
C PRO A 28 1.06 -2.13 -20.30
N GLN A 29 2.10 -2.67 -20.92
CA GLN A 29 2.85 -3.80 -20.37
C GLN A 29 3.58 -3.42 -19.07
N VAL A 30 4.08 -2.18 -19.00
CA VAL A 30 4.73 -1.67 -17.78
C VAL A 30 3.70 -1.52 -16.67
N ALA A 31 2.50 -1.00 -17.00
CA ALA A 31 1.39 -0.89 -16.04
C ALA A 31 1.03 -2.25 -15.46
N GLU A 32 0.85 -3.26 -16.31
CA GLU A 32 0.52 -4.62 -15.89
C GLU A 32 1.58 -5.20 -14.95
N LYS A 33 2.85 -5.02 -15.28
CA LYS A 33 3.96 -5.52 -14.48
C LYS A 33 4.00 -4.86 -13.11
N ILE A 34 3.88 -3.55 -13.03
CA ILE A 34 3.91 -2.81 -11.75
C ILE A 34 2.74 -3.21 -10.87
N VAL A 35 1.53 -3.26 -11.44
CA VAL A 35 0.33 -3.67 -10.71
C VAL A 35 0.49 -5.10 -10.20
N ALA A 36 0.98 -6.02 -11.03
CA ALA A 36 1.20 -7.40 -10.62
C ALA A 36 2.21 -7.51 -9.46
N GLU A 37 3.29 -6.76 -9.50
CA GLU A 37 4.29 -6.73 -8.42
C GLU A 37 3.68 -6.21 -7.11
N ILE A 38 2.88 -5.15 -7.19
CA ILE A 38 2.19 -4.58 -6.01
C ILE A 38 1.22 -5.61 -5.43
N LEU A 39 0.37 -6.20 -6.25
CA LEU A 39 -0.63 -7.18 -5.80
C LEU A 39 0.03 -8.42 -5.21
N HIS A 40 1.11 -8.91 -5.82
CA HIS A 40 1.86 -10.04 -5.28
C HIS A 40 2.43 -9.73 -3.89
N SER A 41 2.99 -8.55 -3.71
CA SER A 41 3.53 -8.12 -2.43
C SER A 41 2.44 -8.01 -1.36
N ILE A 42 1.26 -7.54 -1.72
CA ILE A 42 0.12 -7.45 -0.81
C ILE A 42 -0.36 -8.85 -0.41
N ASP A 43 -0.39 -9.79 -1.35
CA ASP A 43 -0.79 -11.17 -1.05
C ASP A 43 0.12 -11.81 0.00
N LEU A 44 1.39 -11.46 0.03
CA LEU A 44 2.33 -11.95 1.05
C LEU A 44 1.93 -11.54 2.47
N LEU A 45 1.20 -10.44 2.62
CA LEU A 45 0.73 -9.97 3.92
C LEU A 45 -0.31 -10.91 4.55
N MET A 46 -0.96 -11.75 3.76
CA MET A 46 -1.94 -12.72 4.27
C MET A 46 -1.29 -13.69 5.25
N THR A 47 -0.05 -14.06 4.99
CA THR A 47 0.72 -15.00 5.85
C THR A 47 1.84 -14.31 6.62
N ASN A 48 2.24 -13.09 6.22
CA ASN A 48 3.33 -12.33 6.84
C ASN A 48 2.89 -10.90 7.13
N PRO A 49 1.92 -10.69 8.04
CA PRO A 49 1.36 -9.34 8.26
C PRO A 49 2.36 -8.35 8.87
N CYS A 50 3.43 -8.85 9.50
CA CYS A 50 4.46 -8.02 10.11
C CYS A 50 5.69 -7.82 9.23
N MET A 51 5.64 -8.18 7.94
CA MET A 51 6.81 -8.04 7.06
C MET A 51 7.21 -6.59 6.80
N GLY A 52 6.26 -5.66 6.85
CA GLY A 52 6.56 -4.23 6.79
C GLY A 52 7.00 -3.70 8.15
N ARG A 53 7.83 -2.67 8.13
CA ARG A 53 8.27 -2.00 9.36
C ARG A 53 7.21 -1.04 9.85
N VAL A 54 7.12 -0.85 11.18
CA VAL A 54 6.30 0.23 11.74
C VAL A 54 6.86 1.55 11.23
N ASP A 55 6.01 2.33 10.60
CA ASP A 55 6.39 3.64 10.06
C ASP A 55 6.22 4.70 11.14
N ILE A 56 7.32 5.13 11.73
CA ILE A 56 7.33 6.04 12.87
C ILE A 56 6.75 7.41 12.48
N LEU A 57 7.00 7.86 11.24
CA LEU A 57 6.54 9.16 10.79
C LEU A 57 5.01 9.23 10.61
N LEU A 58 4.38 8.09 10.34
CA LEU A 58 2.93 8.01 10.12
C LEU A 58 2.17 7.55 11.37
N SER A 59 2.86 6.89 12.30
CA SER A 59 2.23 6.27 13.46
C SER A 59 2.12 7.24 14.63
N ASP A 60 1.11 7.01 15.49
CA ASP A 60 0.93 7.73 16.75
C ASP A 60 0.57 6.72 17.85
N ASP A 61 0.14 7.22 19.02
CA ASP A 61 -0.22 6.37 20.15
C ASP A 61 -1.45 5.49 19.90
N THR A 62 -2.30 5.89 18.94
CA THR A 62 -3.57 5.21 18.67
C THR A 62 -3.51 4.33 17.43
N MET A 63 -2.61 4.63 16.48
CA MET A 63 -2.55 3.92 15.21
C MET A 63 -1.11 3.65 14.80
N ARG A 64 -0.82 2.37 14.57
CA ARG A 64 0.50 1.92 14.09
C ARG A 64 0.37 1.50 12.63
N TYR A 65 0.88 2.35 11.75
CA TYR A 65 0.99 2.01 10.34
C TYR A 65 2.31 1.30 10.08
N ARG A 66 2.26 0.32 9.20
CA ARG A 66 3.43 -0.36 8.66
C ARG A 66 3.59 0.00 7.20
N SER A 67 4.79 -0.10 6.71
CA SER A 67 5.05 0.15 5.29
C SER A 67 6.20 -0.71 4.78
N PHE A 68 6.17 -1.02 3.49
CA PHE A 68 7.29 -1.65 2.80
C PHE A 68 7.26 -1.26 1.32
N VAL A 69 8.43 -1.35 0.69
CA VAL A 69 8.58 -1.02 -0.72
C VAL A 69 8.25 -2.25 -1.55
N ALA A 70 7.17 -2.18 -2.33
CA ALA A 70 6.73 -3.27 -3.21
C ALA A 70 7.31 -3.14 -4.63
N HIS A 71 7.69 -1.94 -5.01
CA HIS A 71 8.32 -1.60 -6.28
C HIS A 71 9.23 -0.41 -5.99
N PRO A 72 10.34 -0.19 -6.74
CA PRO A 72 11.27 0.91 -6.43
C PRO A 72 10.64 2.28 -6.20
N TYR A 73 9.51 2.53 -6.85
CA TYR A 73 8.81 3.82 -6.72
C TYR A 73 7.59 3.78 -5.81
N TYR A 74 7.14 2.60 -5.36
CA TYR A 74 5.87 2.48 -4.65
C TYR A 74 6.02 1.77 -3.31
N LYS A 75 5.49 2.41 -2.28
CA LYS A 75 5.46 1.90 -0.92
C LYS A 75 4.01 1.58 -0.56
N ILE A 76 3.79 0.41 0.03
CA ILE A 76 2.48 0.02 0.53
C ILE A 76 2.39 0.42 2.00
N ILE A 77 1.33 1.14 2.35
CA ILE A 77 1.04 1.58 3.72
C ILE A 77 -0.18 0.81 4.19
N TYR A 78 -0.05 0.14 5.33
CA TYR A 78 -1.11 -0.71 5.87
C TYR A 78 -1.08 -0.74 7.39
N TYR A 79 -2.14 -1.24 7.99
CA TYR A 79 -2.14 -1.62 9.41
C TYR A 79 -2.83 -2.96 9.58
N THR A 80 -2.57 -3.62 10.72
CA THR A 80 -3.14 -4.93 11.02
C THR A 80 -4.15 -4.83 12.15
N ASP A 81 -5.26 -5.57 11.99
CA ASP A 81 -6.21 -5.84 13.06
C ASP A 81 -5.96 -7.29 13.49
N ASP A 82 -5.18 -7.46 14.55
CA ASP A 82 -4.76 -8.79 14.99
C ASP A 82 -5.91 -9.59 15.59
N THR A 83 -6.89 -8.92 16.16
CA THR A 83 -8.06 -9.57 16.76
C THR A 83 -8.92 -10.25 15.70
N ASN A 84 -9.13 -9.58 14.57
CA ASN A 84 -9.99 -10.06 13.49
C ASN A 84 -9.20 -10.69 12.33
N HIS A 85 -7.88 -10.74 12.43
CA HIS A 85 -6.99 -11.26 11.38
C HIS A 85 -7.21 -10.57 10.04
N VAL A 86 -7.22 -9.24 10.05
CA VAL A 86 -7.43 -8.41 8.85
C VAL A 86 -6.23 -7.49 8.67
N VAL A 87 -5.73 -7.43 7.43
CA VAL A 87 -4.75 -6.43 7.01
C VAL A 87 -5.49 -5.38 6.19
N HIS A 88 -5.39 -4.13 6.62
CA HIS A 88 -6.03 -3.00 5.96
C HIS A 88 -5.02 -2.24 5.12
N ILE A 89 -5.20 -2.29 3.80
CA ILE A 89 -4.35 -1.54 2.87
C ILE A 89 -4.87 -0.10 2.81
N MET A 90 -4.05 0.84 3.26
CA MET A 90 -4.46 2.23 3.44
C MET A 90 -4.08 3.12 2.26
N ALA A 91 -2.92 2.88 1.67
CA ALA A 91 -2.43 3.67 0.55
C ALA A 91 -1.33 2.94 -0.19
N ILE A 92 -1.19 3.27 -1.48
CA ILE A 92 -0.01 2.93 -2.27
C ILE A 92 0.66 4.26 -2.58
N TRP A 93 1.81 4.48 -1.97
CA TRP A 93 2.49 5.76 -1.99
C TRP A 93 3.62 5.79 -3.01
N ASP A 94 3.64 6.83 -3.84
CA ASP A 94 4.76 7.10 -4.73
C ASP A 94 5.91 7.70 -3.89
N CYS A 95 7.01 6.97 -3.76
CA CYS A 95 8.15 7.35 -2.94
C CYS A 95 8.85 8.64 -3.43
N ARG A 96 8.53 9.11 -4.62
CA ARG A 96 9.06 10.36 -5.18
C ARG A 96 8.28 11.57 -4.67
N ARG A 97 7.14 11.37 -4.02
CA ARG A 97 6.29 12.45 -3.48
C ARG A 97 6.72 12.84 -2.06
N ASP A 98 6.33 14.05 -1.65
CA ASP A 98 6.63 14.61 -0.35
C ASP A 98 5.95 13.82 0.78
N ILE A 99 6.70 13.55 1.86
CA ILE A 99 6.20 12.85 3.05
C ILE A 99 5.03 13.59 3.71
N ALA A 100 5.02 14.91 3.71
CA ALA A 100 3.92 15.69 4.28
C ALA A 100 2.57 15.35 3.62
N SER A 101 2.57 15.12 2.31
CA SER A 101 1.36 14.73 1.56
C SER A 101 0.89 13.31 1.91
N MET A 102 1.77 12.46 2.41
CA MET A 102 1.43 11.10 2.80
C MET A 102 0.45 11.06 3.97
N LYS A 103 0.61 11.97 4.94
CA LYS A 103 -0.29 12.06 6.09
C LYS A 103 -1.69 12.49 5.66
N ASP A 104 -1.78 13.43 4.72
CA ASP A 104 -3.07 13.87 4.17
C ASP A 104 -3.78 12.71 3.45
N LEU A 105 -3.02 11.87 2.77
CA LEU A 105 -3.55 10.71 2.08
C LEU A 105 -4.24 9.73 3.01
N LEU A 106 -3.69 9.53 4.20
CA LEU A 106 -4.22 8.58 5.18
C LEU A 106 -5.51 9.07 5.84
N SER A 107 -5.78 10.37 5.82
CA SER A 107 -6.99 10.94 6.41
C SER A 107 -8.20 10.98 5.46
N ARG A 108 -8.03 10.61 4.20
CA ARG A 108 -9.10 10.58 3.20
C ARG A 108 -10.13 9.48 3.41
#